data_2c6760fef894474e4b371acb0e6cb1c2
#
_entry.id   2c6760fef894474e4b371acb0e6cb1c2
#
_cell.length_a   1.000
_cell.length_b   1.000
_cell.length_c   1.000
_cell.angle_alpha   90.00
_cell.angle_beta   90.00
_cell.angle_gamma   90.00
#
_symmetry.space_group_name_H-M   'P 1'
#
loop_
_entity.id
_entity.type
_entity.pdbx_description
1 polymer ?
#
loop_
_entity_poly.entity_id
_entity_poly.type
_entity_poly.pdbx_seq_one_letter_code
_entity_poly.pdbx_strand_id
1 'polypeptide(L)'
;MSMNNDPVTVGVLSLHNSKETKAILNAVEALGHTPEWLRSENTVVRFEDEQATLTPDVDVVVNRLLLSNTDQPSEELGLAQTLDGLRPMLNSPDATSRAAHKTAAAAALISEGLSVPKTVFALSTDQLNTARAEFGAEAVYKTAIGTHGGGAWKVGLHDPLTAQVGKRRAFIQELVGRAGETPCDLRVYVVDGRVIGAMYRHAAEDDWRTNVARGGQVEDVTESVPDDVLELARRSTATVGLDYAGVDLIEGDDRWYILEVNPTAGFKGLYQATGISPAPYIAEQAIEHAGGSVDSDRVTNLASTLDDSVPSCKPVPTPDLMR
;
A
#
# COMPACT_ATOMS: atom_id res chain seq x y z
N MET A 1 11.92 -3.81 32.65
CA MET A 1 12.58 -4.67 31.67
C MET A 1 13.67 -3.84 31.06
N SER A 2 14.94 -4.30 31.06
CA SER A 2 16.03 -3.60 30.37
C SER A 2 15.70 -3.60 28.89
N MET A 3 15.54 -2.41 28.29
CA MET A 3 15.44 -2.30 26.83
C MET A 3 16.75 -2.83 26.25
N ASN A 4 16.63 -3.82 25.37
CA ASN A 4 17.80 -4.35 24.67
C ASN A 4 18.20 -3.29 23.64
N ASN A 5 19.38 -2.73 23.78
CA ASN A 5 19.88 -1.65 22.92
C ASN A 5 20.72 -2.22 21.74
N ASP A 6 20.62 -3.53 21.51
CA ASP A 6 21.35 -4.16 20.40
C ASP A 6 20.69 -3.78 19.07
N PRO A 7 21.46 -3.46 18.04
CA PRO A 7 20.91 -3.16 16.73
C PRO A 7 20.14 -4.36 16.15
N VAL A 8 18.91 -4.15 15.74
CA VAL A 8 18.11 -5.16 15.00
C VAL A 8 18.34 -5.03 13.50
N THR A 9 18.18 -6.13 12.78
CA THR A 9 18.28 -6.18 11.32
C THR A 9 16.89 -6.16 10.71
N VAL A 10 16.56 -5.10 9.99
CA VAL A 10 15.26 -4.92 9.32
C VAL A 10 15.39 -5.28 7.84
N GLY A 11 14.73 -6.36 7.44
CA GLY A 11 14.60 -6.74 6.04
C GLY A 11 13.48 -5.96 5.35
N VAL A 12 13.73 -5.36 4.20
CA VAL A 12 12.68 -4.77 3.35
C VAL A 12 12.50 -5.62 2.12
N LEU A 13 11.39 -6.37 2.07
CA LEU A 13 11.08 -7.26 0.95
C LEU A 13 10.49 -6.46 -0.22
N SER A 14 11.25 -6.29 -1.28
CA SER A 14 10.80 -5.60 -2.49
C SER A 14 11.56 -6.11 -3.71
N LEU A 15 10.82 -6.60 -4.71
CA LEU A 15 11.36 -7.05 -5.98
C LEU A 15 11.51 -5.90 -7.00
N HIS A 16 11.12 -4.68 -6.59
CA HIS A 16 11.18 -3.48 -7.42
C HIS A 16 12.08 -2.43 -6.80
N ASN A 17 12.91 -1.79 -7.61
CA ASN A 17 13.75 -0.68 -7.20
C ASN A 17 12.91 0.61 -7.08
N SER A 18 12.24 0.81 -5.94
CA SER A 18 11.46 2.01 -5.66
C SER A 18 12.18 2.97 -4.73
N LYS A 19 11.85 4.26 -4.84
CA LYS A 19 12.33 5.30 -3.93
C LYS A 19 11.86 5.07 -2.51
N GLU A 20 10.64 4.57 -2.35
CA GLU A 20 10.04 4.26 -1.06
C GLU A 20 10.80 3.13 -0.33
N THR A 21 11.18 2.08 -1.06
CA THR A 21 12.03 1.00 -0.50
C THR A 21 13.35 1.54 0.02
N LYS A 22 14.02 2.38 -0.77
CA LYS A 22 15.30 3.00 -0.37
C LYS A 22 15.13 3.93 0.83
N ALA A 23 14.08 4.76 0.83
CA ALA A 23 13.81 5.66 1.95
C ALA A 23 13.58 4.89 3.28
N ILE A 24 12.92 3.72 3.26
CA ILE A 24 12.76 2.88 4.44
C ILE A 24 14.11 2.30 4.88
N LEU A 25 14.91 1.76 3.97
CA LEU A 25 16.24 1.23 4.28
C LEU A 25 17.14 2.32 4.89
N ASN A 26 17.17 3.51 4.31
CA ASN A 26 17.93 4.65 4.81
C ASN A 26 17.43 5.14 6.18
N ALA A 27 16.12 5.09 6.42
CA ALA A 27 15.55 5.42 7.71
C ALA A 27 15.97 4.42 8.79
N VAL A 28 16.02 3.12 8.51
CA VAL A 28 16.51 2.09 9.42
C VAL A 28 17.96 2.36 9.79
N GLU A 29 18.83 2.64 8.81
CA GLU A 29 20.25 2.97 9.04
C GLU A 29 20.39 4.27 9.85
N ALA A 30 19.64 5.30 9.49
CA ALA A 30 19.66 6.58 10.19
C ALA A 30 19.13 6.48 11.63
N LEU A 31 18.29 5.50 11.96
CA LEU A 31 17.84 5.20 13.32
C LEU A 31 18.86 4.36 14.11
N GLY A 32 19.94 3.89 13.50
CA GLY A 32 21.04 3.16 14.16
C GLY A 32 20.89 1.65 14.12
N HIS A 33 20.04 1.13 13.24
CA HIS A 33 19.79 -0.29 13.03
C HIS A 33 20.31 -0.76 11.67
N THR A 34 20.27 -2.07 11.39
CA THR A 34 20.85 -2.65 10.18
C THR A 34 19.77 -2.84 9.11
N PRO A 35 19.83 -2.12 7.97
CA PRO A 35 18.92 -2.35 6.86
C PRO A 35 19.40 -3.51 5.98
N GLU A 36 18.47 -4.39 5.56
CA GLU A 36 18.71 -5.40 4.55
C GLU A 36 17.63 -5.34 3.46
N TRP A 37 18.05 -5.22 2.21
CA TRP A 37 17.12 -5.26 1.10
C TRP A 37 16.93 -6.71 0.62
N LEU A 38 15.77 -7.31 0.93
CA LEU A 38 15.40 -8.65 0.48
C LEU A 38 14.85 -8.58 -0.96
N ARG A 39 15.55 -9.21 -1.90
CA ARG A 39 15.26 -9.19 -3.34
C ARG A 39 15.68 -10.52 -3.99
N SER A 40 15.29 -10.71 -5.25
CA SER A 40 15.52 -11.96 -5.99
C SER A 40 16.98 -12.40 -6.02
N GLU A 41 17.93 -11.46 -5.99
CA GLU A 41 19.35 -11.76 -6.16
C GLU A 41 20.04 -12.24 -4.87
N ASN A 42 19.44 -12.01 -3.69
CA ASN A 42 20.10 -12.29 -2.41
C ASN A 42 19.26 -13.06 -1.41
N THR A 43 17.95 -13.24 -1.65
CA THR A 43 17.06 -13.89 -0.69
C THR A 43 17.02 -15.39 -0.93
N VAL A 44 17.43 -16.16 0.06
CA VAL A 44 17.44 -17.63 0.01
C VAL A 44 16.84 -18.20 1.29
N VAL A 45 15.86 -19.06 1.16
CA VAL A 45 15.33 -19.90 2.25
C VAL A 45 15.80 -21.32 2.07
N ARG A 46 16.34 -21.95 3.12
CA ARG A 46 16.73 -23.34 3.16
C ARG A 46 15.90 -24.09 4.19
N PHE A 47 15.48 -25.28 3.83
CA PHE A 47 14.76 -26.21 4.68
C PHE A 47 15.63 -27.47 4.80
N GLU A 48 16.30 -27.65 5.94
CA GLU A 48 17.21 -28.73 6.20
C GLU A 48 17.08 -29.18 7.67
N ASP A 49 17.10 -30.48 7.93
CA ASP A 49 17.11 -31.08 9.27
C ASP A 49 16.01 -30.49 10.22
N GLU A 50 14.76 -30.40 9.71
CA GLU A 50 13.60 -29.86 10.44
C GLU A 50 13.72 -28.40 10.84
N GLN A 51 14.63 -27.67 10.20
CA GLN A 51 14.85 -26.23 10.41
C GLN A 51 14.67 -25.46 9.10
N ALA A 52 14.28 -24.20 9.23
CA ALA A 52 14.25 -23.27 8.12
C ALA A 52 15.13 -22.05 8.43
N THR A 53 15.98 -21.68 7.48
CA THR A 53 16.90 -20.54 7.61
C THR A 53 16.71 -19.56 6.48
N LEU A 54 16.75 -18.29 6.80
CA LEU A 54 16.69 -17.19 5.85
C LEU A 54 18.08 -16.55 5.68
N THR A 55 18.46 -16.29 4.45
CA THR A 55 19.66 -15.53 4.10
C THR A 55 19.28 -14.39 3.16
N PRO A 56 19.62 -13.11 3.44
CA PRO A 56 20.24 -12.60 4.66
C PRO A 56 19.39 -12.87 5.91
N ASP A 57 20.05 -13.03 7.07
CA ASP A 57 19.34 -13.17 8.33
C ASP A 57 18.82 -11.80 8.79
N VAL A 58 17.53 -11.73 9.13
CA VAL A 58 16.85 -10.51 9.57
C VAL A 58 15.97 -10.81 10.78
N ASP A 59 15.69 -9.80 11.60
CA ASP A 59 14.86 -9.94 12.79
C ASP A 59 13.37 -9.68 12.48
N VAL A 60 13.10 -8.85 11.49
CA VAL A 60 11.75 -8.46 11.06
C VAL A 60 11.75 -8.16 9.56
N VAL A 61 10.61 -8.34 8.90
CA VAL A 61 10.43 -8.02 7.48
C VAL A 61 9.39 -6.93 7.29
N VAL A 62 9.72 -5.90 6.51
CA VAL A 62 8.76 -4.92 5.97
C VAL A 62 8.35 -5.37 4.58
N ASN A 63 7.09 -5.71 4.40
CA ASN A 63 6.56 -6.23 3.14
C ASN A 63 6.22 -5.09 2.17
N ARG A 64 7.01 -4.97 1.10
CA ARG A 64 6.81 -3.99 0.01
C ARG A 64 6.54 -4.68 -1.33
N LEU A 65 6.04 -5.92 -1.32
CA LEU A 65 5.64 -6.60 -2.55
C LEU A 65 4.44 -5.90 -3.20
N LEU A 66 4.57 -5.64 -4.48
CA LEU A 66 3.54 -4.97 -5.28
C LEU A 66 2.75 -6.01 -6.10
N LEU A 67 1.91 -6.81 -5.41
CA LEU A 67 1.12 -7.91 -6.00
C LEU A 67 0.27 -7.49 -7.21
N SER A 68 -0.02 -6.21 -7.35
CA SER A 68 -0.80 -5.66 -8.48
C SER A 68 0.04 -5.42 -9.74
N ASN A 69 1.35 -5.44 -9.66
CA ASN A 69 2.28 -5.12 -10.74
C ASN A 69 3.18 -6.30 -11.14
N THR A 70 2.81 -7.51 -10.77
CA THR A 70 3.54 -8.73 -11.12
C THR A 70 2.71 -9.64 -12.03
N ASP A 71 3.40 -10.44 -12.85
CA ASP A 71 2.78 -11.51 -13.64
C ASP A 71 2.61 -12.79 -12.83
N GLN A 72 3.24 -12.90 -11.65
CA GLN A 72 3.27 -14.07 -10.77
C GLN A 72 2.80 -13.74 -9.33
N PRO A 73 1.59 -13.20 -9.15
CA PRO A 73 1.14 -12.74 -7.84
C PRO A 73 1.00 -13.88 -6.81
N SER A 74 0.73 -15.10 -7.24
CA SER A 74 0.62 -16.25 -6.36
C SER A 74 1.97 -16.71 -5.82
N GLU A 75 3.00 -16.69 -6.65
CA GLU A 75 4.36 -17.05 -6.29
C GLU A 75 4.97 -16.02 -5.35
N GLU A 76 4.76 -14.73 -5.65
CA GLU A 76 5.22 -13.65 -4.77
C GLU A 76 4.49 -13.67 -3.41
N LEU A 77 3.19 -13.96 -3.40
CA LEU A 77 2.44 -14.14 -2.16
C LEU A 77 2.96 -15.34 -1.36
N GLY A 78 3.23 -16.47 -2.05
CA GLY A 78 3.81 -17.66 -1.43
C GLY A 78 5.21 -17.40 -0.84
N LEU A 79 6.04 -16.60 -1.50
CA LEU A 79 7.31 -16.13 -0.93
C LEU A 79 7.08 -15.32 0.35
N ALA A 80 6.17 -14.34 0.33
CA ALA A 80 5.87 -13.55 1.51
C ALA A 80 5.35 -14.41 2.66
N GLN A 81 4.45 -15.38 2.40
CA GLN A 81 3.95 -16.33 3.40
C GLN A 81 5.07 -17.21 3.98
N THR A 82 6.04 -17.61 3.15
CA THR A 82 7.22 -18.36 3.61
C THR A 82 8.05 -17.52 4.58
N LEU A 83 8.30 -16.25 4.26
CA LEU A 83 9.07 -15.35 5.12
C LEU A 83 8.33 -14.98 6.41
N ASP A 84 7.01 -14.76 6.35
CA ASP A 84 6.16 -14.50 7.51
C ASP A 84 6.14 -15.65 8.51
N GLY A 85 6.23 -16.89 8.01
CA GLY A 85 6.42 -18.08 8.84
C GLY A 85 7.79 -18.18 9.54
N LEU A 86 8.77 -17.38 9.12
CA LEU A 86 10.14 -17.40 9.65
C LEU A 86 10.46 -16.17 10.51
N ARG A 87 9.91 -15.02 10.18
CA ARG A 87 10.18 -13.73 10.81
C ARG A 87 8.90 -12.91 10.90
N PRO A 88 8.70 -12.13 11.98
CA PRO A 88 7.61 -11.15 12.05
C PRO A 88 7.59 -10.26 10.81
N MET A 89 6.40 -9.98 10.29
CA MET A 89 6.26 -9.22 9.04
C MET A 89 5.25 -8.08 9.20
N LEU A 90 5.67 -6.85 8.93
CA LEU A 90 4.77 -5.70 8.81
C LEU A 90 4.09 -5.74 7.44
N ASN A 91 2.77 -5.52 7.47
CA ASN A 91 1.85 -5.83 6.40
C ASN A 91 1.93 -7.31 6.04
N SER A 92 1.33 -8.14 6.89
CA SER A 92 1.29 -9.59 6.68
C SER A 92 0.83 -9.94 5.26
N PRO A 93 1.23 -11.11 4.73
CA PRO A 93 0.84 -11.54 3.39
C PRO A 93 -0.67 -11.57 3.19
N ASP A 94 -1.42 -12.02 4.19
CA ASP A 94 -2.88 -12.11 4.15
C ASP A 94 -3.53 -10.72 4.12
N ALA A 95 -3.08 -9.78 4.94
CA ALA A 95 -3.55 -8.40 4.93
C ALA A 95 -3.20 -7.70 3.60
N THR A 96 -1.96 -7.90 3.10
CA THR A 96 -1.51 -7.36 1.81
C THR A 96 -2.34 -7.90 0.66
N SER A 97 -2.60 -9.21 0.62
CA SER A 97 -3.44 -9.84 -0.41
C SER A 97 -4.87 -9.33 -0.37
N ARG A 98 -5.47 -9.22 0.85
CA ARG A 98 -6.82 -8.68 1.05
C ARG A 98 -6.92 -7.24 0.57
N ALA A 99 -5.98 -6.39 0.94
CA ALA A 99 -5.96 -4.98 0.55
C ALA A 99 -5.71 -4.79 -0.94
N ALA A 100 -4.81 -5.56 -1.56
CA ALA A 100 -4.53 -5.50 -2.99
C ALA A 100 -5.72 -5.89 -3.86
N HIS A 101 -6.65 -6.71 -3.35
CA HIS A 101 -7.86 -7.13 -4.06
C HIS A 101 -9.05 -6.24 -3.67
N LYS A 102 -9.36 -5.23 -4.48
CA LYS A 102 -10.33 -4.16 -4.19
C LYS A 102 -11.68 -4.64 -3.65
N THR A 103 -12.23 -5.72 -4.22
CA THR A 103 -13.54 -6.24 -3.75
C THR A 103 -13.43 -7.06 -2.47
N ALA A 104 -12.28 -7.68 -2.16
CA ALA A 104 -12.05 -8.32 -0.87
C ALA A 104 -11.89 -7.26 0.23
N ALA A 105 -11.12 -6.20 -0.04
CA ALA A 105 -11.03 -5.05 0.86
C ALA A 105 -12.41 -4.43 1.11
N ALA A 106 -13.20 -4.17 0.05
CA ALA A 106 -14.54 -3.61 0.17
C ALA A 106 -15.47 -4.49 1.03
N ALA A 107 -15.42 -5.83 0.88
CA ALA A 107 -16.20 -6.75 1.69
C ALA A 107 -15.82 -6.66 3.18
N ALA A 108 -14.52 -6.61 3.50
CA ALA A 108 -14.04 -6.44 4.87
C ALA A 108 -14.49 -5.09 5.47
N LEU A 109 -14.36 -4.00 4.71
CA LEU A 109 -14.76 -2.67 5.14
C LEU A 109 -16.28 -2.59 5.43
N ILE A 110 -17.11 -3.13 4.55
CA ILE A 110 -18.57 -3.17 4.73
C ILE A 110 -18.96 -3.98 5.96
N SER A 111 -18.29 -5.11 6.25
CA SER A 111 -18.60 -5.93 7.44
C SER A 111 -18.37 -5.18 8.75
N GLU A 112 -17.52 -4.15 8.76
CA GLU A 112 -17.25 -3.27 9.90
C GLU A 112 -18.07 -1.94 9.83
N GLY A 113 -19.06 -1.86 8.94
CA GLY A 113 -19.92 -0.70 8.79
C GLY A 113 -19.24 0.52 8.16
N LEU A 114 -18.12 0.31 7.44
CA LEU A 114 -17.40 1.38 6.74
C LEU A 114 -17.96 1.57 5.33
N SER A 115 -18.11 2.83 4.91
CA SER A 115 -18.75 3.17 3.64
C SER A 115 -17.79 3.01 2.46
N VAL A 116 -18.18 2.21 1.49
CA VAL A 116 -17.54 2.14 0.17
C VAL A 116 -18.58 2.52 -0.90
N PRO A 117 -18.20 3.03 -2.08
CA PRO A 117 -19.15 3.30 -3.15
C PRO A 117 -19.90 2.03 -3.55
N LYS A 118 -21.15 2.15 -3.97
CA LYS A 118 -21.92 1.01 -4.50
C LYS A 118 -21.06 0.24 -5.50
N THR A 119 -20.93 -1.07 -5.29
CA THR A 119 -20.01 -1.93 -6.06
C THR A 119 -20.70 -3.24 -6.38
N VAL A 120 -20.61 -3.69 -7.64
CA VAL A 120 -21.03 -5.02 -8.07
C VAL A 120 -19.87 -5.76 -8.70
N PHE A 121 -19.56 -6.93 -8.14
CA PHE A 121 -18.58 -7.87 -8.64
C PHE A 121 -19.30 -9.15 -9.09
N ALA A 122 -19.20 -9.50 -10.36
CA ALA A 122 -19.83 -10.68 -10.93
C ALA A 122 -18.79 -11.55 -11.65
N LEU A 123 -18.97 -12.87 -11.60
CA LEU A 123 -18.10 -13.82 -12.29
C LEU A 123 -18.46 -13.99 -13.76
N SER A 124 -19.70 -13.67 -14.14
CA SER A 124 -20.26 -13.74 -15.48
C SER A 124 -20.38 -12.36 -16.11
N THR A 125 -20.00 -12.26 -17.37
CA THR A 125 -20.17 -11.04 -18.19
C THR A 125 -21.63 -10.60 -18.27
N ASP A 126 -22.56 -11.54 -18.44
CA ASP A 126 -23.98 -11.24 -18.54
C ASP A 126 -24.55 -10.66 -17.23
N GLN A 127 -24.13 -11.22 -16.09
CA GLN A 127 -24.51 -10.69 -14.77
C GLN A 127 -23.95 -9.29 -14.54
N LEU A 128 -22.70 -9.02 -14.94
CA LEU A 128 -22.10 -7.71 -14.81
C LEU A 128 -22.83 -6.67 -15.69
N ASN A 129 -23.16 -7.02 -16.94
CA ASN A 129 -23.92 -6.15 -17.83
C ASN A 129 -25.36 -5.92 -17.33
N THR A 130 -26.00 -6.93 -16.74
CA THR A 130 -27.30 -6.77 -16.09
C THR A 130 -27.22 -5.78 -14.93
N ALA A 131 -26.21 -5.94 -14.05
CA ALA A 131 -26.02 -5.05 -12.92
C ALA A 131 -25.65 -3.61 -13.32
N ARG A 132 -25.09 -3.40 -14.53
CA ARG A 132 -24.79 -2.05 -15.04
C ARG A 132 -26.00 -1.12 -15.00
N ALA A 133 -27.21 -1.63 -15.24
CA ALA A 133 -28.44 -0.86 -15.19
C ALA A 133 -28.80 -0.30 -13.80
N GLU A 134 -28.19 -0.81 -12.74
CA GLU A 134 -28.39 -0.33 -11.37
C GLU A 134 -27.60 0.96 -11.06
N PHE A 135 -26.70 1.36 -11.94
CA PHE A 135 -25.90 2.56 -11.82
C PHE A 135 -26.45 3.67 -12.71
N GLY A 136 -26.13 4.92 -12.42
CA GLY A 136 -26.55 6.07 -13.21
C GLY A 136 -26.01 6.08 -14.66
N ALA A 137 -26.04 7.22 -15.30
CA ALA A 137 -25.59 7.38 -16.70
C ALA A 137 -24.12 6.96 -16.89
N GLU A 138 -23.28 7.23 -15.89
CA GLU A 138 -21.88 6.85 -15.86
C GLU A 138 -21.57 6.00 -14.62
N ALA A 139 -20.60 5.11 -14.75
CA ALA A 139 -20.05 4.32 -13.66
C ALA A 139 -18.53 4.13 -13.86
N VAL A 140 -17.85 3.57 -12.88
CA VAL A 140 -16.44 3.21 -12.98
C VAL A 140 -16.30 1.71 -13.12
N TYR A 141 -15.67 1.27 -14.20
CA TYR A 141 -15.30 -0.12 -14.44
C TYR A 141 -13.85 -0.32 -14.06
N LYS A 142 -13.55 -1.28 -13.18
CA LYS A 142 -12.21 -1.47 -12.59
C LYS A 142 -11.79 -2.93 -12.61
N THR A 143 -10.49 -3.18 -12.75
CA THR A 143 -9.92 -4.49 -12.41
C THR A 143 -9.84 -4.67 -10.90
N ALA A 144 -10.12 -5.89 -10.41
CA ALA A 144 -10.10 -6.22 -8.98
C ALA A 144 -8.73 -6.03 -8.34
N ILE A 145 -7.66 -6.27 -9.11
CA ILE A 145 -6.27 -6.00 -8.73
C ILE A 145 -5.67 -5.07 -9.79
N GLY A 146 -5.06 -3.97 -9.38
CA GLY A 146 -4.43 -3.00 -10.28
C GLY A 146 -3.94 -1.77 -9.54
N THR A 147 -2.95 -1.07 -10.11
CA THR A 147 -2.32 0.13 -9.55
C THR A 147 -2.31 1.28 -10.54
N HIS A 148 -1.99 2.48 -10.03
CA HIS A 148 -1.72 3.71 -10.81
C HIS A 148 -2.85 4.11 -11.77
N GLY A 149 -4.10 3.75 -11.48
CA GLY A 149 -5.26 4.08 -12.33
C GLY A 149 -5.26 3.37 -13.71
N GLY A 150 -4.32 2.45 -13.98
CA GLY A 150 -4.22 1.73 -15.25
C GLY A 150 -5.33 0.71 -15.50
N GLY A 151 -6.07 0.33 -14.46
CA GLY A 151 -7.19 -0.63 -14.52
C GLY A 151 -8.53 0.00 -14.16
N ALA A 152 -8.78 1.26 -14.48
CA ALA A 152 -10.04 1.96 -14.22
C ALA A 152 -10.48 2.78 -15.43
N TRP A 153 -11.76 2.64 -15.80
CA TRP A 153 -12.39 3.33 -16.93
C TRP A 153 -13.75 3.88 -16.55
N LYS A 154 -14.12 5.07 -17.03
CA LYS A 154 -15.50 5.51 -17.04
C LYS A 154 -16.25 4.75 -18.11
N VAL A 155 -17.47 4.32 -17.81
CA VAL A 155 -18.33 3.57 -18.71
C VAL A 155 -19.74 4.13 -18.71
N GLY A 156 -20.29 4.32 -19.88
CA GLY A 156 -21.67 4.73 -20.11
C GLY A 156 -22.66 3.58 -19.90
N LEU A 157 -23.95 3.89 -19.86
CA LEU A 157 -25.03 2.91 -19.60
C LEU A 157 -25.05 1.74 -20.61
N HIS A 158 -24.62 1.98 -21.83
CA HIS A 158 -24.70 1.01 -22.93
C HIS A 158 -23.33 0.45 -23.34
N ASP A 159 -22.28 0.82 -22.61
CA ASP A 159 -20.94 0.30 -22.89
C ASP A 159 -20.86 -1.17 -22.51
N PRO A 160 -20.37 -2.04 -23.41
CA PRO A 160 -20.25 -3.46 -23.11
C PRO A 160 -19.13 -3.70 -22.08
N LEU A 161 -19.45 -4.44 -21.04
CA LEU A 161 -18.49 -4.82 -19.99
C LEU A 161 -18.16 -6.31 -20.12
N THR A 162 -16.96 -6.68 -19.68
CA THR A 162 -16.56 -8.08 -19.50
C THR A 162 -16.24 -8.33 -18.03
N ALA A 163 -16.57 -9.51 -17.50
CA ALA A 163 -16.22 -9.87 -16.11
C ALA A 163 -14.71 -10.07 -15.90
N GLN A 164 -13.92 -9.93 -16.97
CA GLN A 164 -12.47 -10.10 -16.92
C GLN A 164 -11.78 -9.22 -17.97
N VAL A 165 -10.67 -8.59 -17.59
CA VAL A 165 -9.76 -7.85 -18.47
C VAL A 165 -8.39 -8.53 -18.43
N GLY A 166 -7.97 -9.11 -19.57
CA GLY A 166 -6.79 -9.97 -19.60
C GLY A 166 -6.94 -11.14 -18.64
N LYS A 167 -5.99 -11.30 -17.72
CA LYS A 167 -6.03 -12.34 -16.68
C LYS A 167 -6.72 -11.90 -15.37
N ARG A 168 -7.21 -10.65 -15.28
CA ARG A 168 -7.73 -10.05 -14.05
C ARG A 168 -9.25 -9.97 -14.08
N ARG A 169 -9.89 -10.30 -12.96
CA ARG A 169 -11.32 -10.06 -12.77
C ARG A 169 -11.59 -8.56 -12.72
N ALA A 170 -12.79 -8.18 -13.17
CA ALA A 170 -13.25 -6.80 -13.19
C ALA A 170 -14.61 -6.65 -12.48
N PHE A 171 -14.92 -5.44 -12.06
CA PHE A 171 -16.12 -5.07 -11.36
C PHE A 171 -16.58 -3.67 -11.78
N ILE A 172 -17.84 -3.34 -11.47
CA ILE A 172 -18.39 -2.00 -11.66
C ILE A 172 -18.62 -1.33 -10.30
N GLN A 173 -18.37 -0.03 -10.25
CA GLN A 173 -18.51 0.79 -9.05
C GLN A 173 -19.18 2.12 -9.41
N GLU A 174 -19.93 2.66 -8.50
CA GLU A 174 -20.52 3.99 -8.58
C GLU A 174 -19.43 5.05 -8.79
N LEU A 175 -19.67 5.97 -9.70
CA LEU A 175 -18.85 7.17 -9.86
C LEU A 175 -19.27 8.18 -8.79
N VAL A 176 -18.50 8.27 -7.72
CA VAL A 176 -18.69 9.24 -6.65
C VAL A 176 -17.89 10.49 -6.97
N GLY A 177 -18.41 11.65 -6.57
CA GLY A 177 -17.79 12.96 -6.73
C GLY A 177 -18.86 14.04 -6.87
N ARG A 178 -18.49 15.29 -6.69
CA ARG A 178 -19.38 16.43 -6.81
C ARG A 178 -19.50 16.86 -8.27
N ALA A 179 -20.71 16.97 -8.76
CA ALA A 179 -20.98 17.37 -10.13
C ALA A 179 -20.46 18.79 -10.41
N GLY A 180 -19.67 18.97 -11.46
CA GLY A 180 -19.16 20.26 -11.89
C GLY A 180 -17.86 20.71 -11.20
N GLU A 181 -17.34 19.94 -10.25
CA GLU A 181 -16.04 20.20 -9.61
C GLU A 181 -14.93 19.41 -10.30
N THR A 182 -13.68 19.88 -10.17
CA THR A 182 -12.51 19.14 -10.60
C THR A 182 -12.42 17.84 -9.78
N PRO A 183 -12.28 16.67 -10.42
CA PRO A 183 -12.17 15.42 -9.68
C PRO A 183 -11.02 15.47 -8.68
N CYS A 184 -11.34 15.14 -7.43
CA CYS A 184 -10.42 15.19 -6.32
C CYS A 184 -10.65 14.01 -5.39
N ASP A 185 -9.61 13.45 -4.84
CA ASP A 185 -9.67 12.49 -3.74
C ASP A 185 -8.68 12.85 -2.62
N LEU A 186 -8.93 12.33 -1.44
CA LEU A 186 -8.10 12.49 -0.26
C LEU A 186 -7.28 11.23 -0.05
N ARG A 187 -5.96 11.36 0.01
CA ARG A 187 -5.07 10.30 0.49
C ARG A 187 -4.60 10.59 1.90
N VAL A 188 -4.91 9.67 2.82
CA VAL A 188 -4.41 9.69 4.20
C VAL A 188 -3.37 8.58 4.35
N TYR A 189 -2.20 8.90 4.89
CA TYR A 189 -1.17 7.91 5.20
C TYR A 189 -1.23 7.55 6.69
N VAL A 190 -1.38 6.26 6.97
CA VAL A 190 -1.48 5.71 8.33
C VAL A 190 -0.32 4.75 8.57
N VAL A 191 0.34 4.85 9.71
CA VAL A 191 1.38 3.93 10.21
C VAL A 191 1.10 3.67 11.68
N ASP A 192 0.96 2.42 12.10
CA ASP A 192 0.70 2.02 13.48
C ASP A 192 -0.48 2.80 14.11
N GLY A 193 -1.59 2.90 13.38
CA GLY A 193 -2.77 3.67 13.80
C GLY A 193 -2.58 5.19 13.89
N ARG A 194 -1.38 5.73 13.62
CA ARG A 194 -1.10 7.17 13.58
C ARG A 194 -1.30 7.70 12.17
N VAL A 195 -2.00 8.82 12.00
CA VAL A 195 -2.02 9.55 10.74
C VAL A 195 -0.71 10.32 10.62
N ILE A 196 0.05 10.03 9.57
CA ILE A 196 1.34 10.67 9.28
C ILE A 196 1.16 11.95 8.46
N GLY A 197 0.15 11.96 7.60
CA GLY A 197 -0.20 13.12 6.81
C GLY A 197 -1.36 12.81 5.87
N ALA A 198 -1.97 13.88 5.36
CA ALA A 198 -3.08 13.82 4.43
C ALA A 198 -2.88 14.81 3.27
N MET A 199 -3.26 14.41 2.07
CA MET A 199 -3.18 15.28 0.90
C MET A 199 -4.40 15.08 -0.01
N TYR A 200 -4.91 16.18 -0.55
CA TYR A 200 -5.76 16.10 -1.73
C TYR A 200 -4.92 15.81 -2.97
N ARG A 201 -5.52 15.00 -3.85
CA ARG A 201 -4.99 14.76 -5.20
C ARG A 201 -6.03 15.25 -6.20
N HIS A 202 -5.70 16.30 -6.92
CA HIS A 202 -6.56 16.87 -7.96
C HIS A 202 -6.21 16.24 -9.30
N ALA A 203 -7.21 15.88 -10.09
CA ALA A 203 -7.01 15.33 -11.42
C ALA A 203 -6.33 16.35 -12.35
N ALA A 204 -5.58 15.88 -13.33
CA ALA A 204 -5.10 16.71 -14.43
C ALA A 204 -6.28 17.19 -15.31
N GLU A 205 -6.09 18.27 -16.07
CA GLU A 205 -7.13 18.95 -16.83
C GLU A 205 -7.93 18.01 -17.76
N ASP A 206 -7.27 17.00 -18.33
CA ASP A 206 -7.86 16.05 -19.28
C ASP A 206 -8.08 14.65 -18.72
N ASP A 207 -7.96 14.43 -17.39
CA ASP A 207 -8.19 13.13 -16.76
C ASP A 207 -9.20 13.30 -15.59
N TRP A 208 -9.97 12.26 -15.34
CA TRP A 208 -10.87 12.17 -14.19
C TRP A 208 -10.20 11.43 -13.01
N ARG A 209 -9.04 10.82 -13.26
CA ARG A 209 -8.28 10.08 -12.25
C ARG A 209 -7.28 11.01 -11.56
N THR A 210 -7.24 10.92 -10.26
CA THR A 210 -6.49 11.80 -9.38
C THR A 210 -5.05 11.36 -9.11
N ASN A 211 -4.62 10.25 -9.72
CA ASN A 211 -3.31 9.67 -9.49
C ASN A 211 -2.16 10.64 -9.85
N VAL A 212 -1.25 10.91 -8.91
CA VAL A 212 -0.05 11.74 -9.11
C VAL A 212 0.80 11.26 -10.29
N ALA A 213 0.89 9.94 -10.51
CA ALA A 213 1.60 9.35 -11.65
C ALA A 213 0.99 9.74 -13.02
N ARG A 214 -0.20 10.33 -13.05
CA ARG A 214 -0.90 10.82 -14.25
C ARG A 214 -0.88 12.34 -14.37
N GLY A 215 -0.04 13.02 -13.60
CA GLY A 215 0.05 14.48 -13.60
C GLY A 215 -0.90 15.19 -12.64
N GLY A 216 -1.56 14.44 -11.75
CA GLY A 216 -2.39 15.03 -10.71
C GLY A 216 -1.57 15.95 -9.79
N GLN A 217 -2.18 17.05 -9.36
CA GLN A 217 -1.58 17.98 -8.39
C GLN A 217 -1.88 17.52 -6.96
N VAL A 218 -1.01 17.88 -6.02
CA VAL A 218 -1.16 17.53 -4.62
C VAL A 218 -1.23 18.79 -3.76
N GLU A 219 -2.03 18.73 -2.69
CA GLU A 219 -2.24 19.81 -1.73
C GLU A 219 -2.19 19.22 -0.31
N ASP A 220 -1.39 19.83 0.58
CA ASP A 220 -1.36 19.47 1.98
C ASP A 220 -2.64 19.89 2.69
N VAL A 221 -3.30 18.93 3.33
CA VAL A 221 -4.51 19.16 4.11
C VAL A 221 -4.46 18.47 5.48
N THR A 222 -3.26 18.08 5.92
CA THR A 222 -3.06 17.33 7.16
C THR A 222 -3.76 17.97 8.37
N GLU A 223 -3.67 19.29 8.51
CA GLU A 223 -4.24 20.03 9.64
C GLU A 223 -5.71 20.43 9.42
N SER A 224 -6.25 20.26 8.21
CA SER A 224 -7.60 20.76 7.85
C SER A 224 -8.63 19.65 7.64
N VAL A 225 -8.20 18.39 7.53
CA VAL A 225 -9.11 17.25 7.40
C VAL A 225 -9.84 17.02 8.72
N PRO A 226 -11.18 16.86 8.69
CA PRO A 226 -11.95 16.56 9.89
C PRO A 226 -11.50 15.27 10.59
N ASP A 227 -11.52 15.25 11.92
CA ASP A 227 -11.06 14.11 12.72
C ASP A 227 -11.80 12.82 12.43
N ASP A 228 -13.10 12.88 12.12
CA ASP A 228 -13.91 11.71 11.76
C ASP A 228 -13.48 11.09 10.40
N VAL A 229 -12.98 11.90 9.48
CA VAL A 229 -12.43 11.43 8.20
C VAL A 229 -11.04 10.79 8.42
N LEU A 230 -10.22 11.36 9.29
CA LEU A 230 -8.94 10.75 9.70
C LEU A 230 -9.18 9.42 10.44
N GLU A 231 -10.21 9.36 11.29
CA GLU A 231 -10.59 8.14 11.99
C GLU A 231 -11.10 7.06 11.01
N LEU A 232 -11.82 7.49 9.95
CA LEU A 232 -12.22 6.56 8.88
C LEU A 232 -11.00 5.90 8.22
N ALA A 233 -9.92 6.65 7.99
CA ALA A 233 -8.67 6.11 7.44
C ALA A 233 -7.98 5.13 8.43
N ARG A 234 -7.90 5.46 9.73
CA ARG A 234 -7.35 4.55 10.75
C ARG A 234 -8.12 3.24 10.82
N ARG A 235 -9.45 3.34 10.93
CA ARG A 235 -10.32 2.16 10.97
C ARG A 235 -10.21 1.31 9.71
N SER A 236 -10.10 1.94 8.55
CA SER A 236 -9.94 1.22 7.27
C SER A 236 -8.64 0.41 7.25
N THR A 237 -7.53 1.00 7.70
CA THR A 237 -6.22 0.32 7.80
C THR A 237 -6.30 -0.88 8.74
N ALA A 238 -6.87 -0.69 9.94
CA ALA A 238 -7.04 -1.75 10.94
C ALA A 238 -7.98 -2.87 10.45
N THR A 239 -9.10 -2.52 9.78
CA THR A 239 -10.08 -3.50 9.28
C THR A 239 -9.48 -4.45 8.24
N VAL A 240 -8.61 -3.97 7.37
CA VAL A 240 -7.92 -4.85 6.40
C VAL A 240 -6.71 -5.56 7.01
N GLY A 241 -6.31 -5.19 8.24
CA GLY A 241 -5.24 -5.81 9.01
C GLY A 241 -3.84 -5.32 8.63
N LEU A 242 -3.73 -4.10 8.11
CA LEU A 242 -2.45 -3.52 7.73
C LEU A 242 -1.82 -2.72 8.88
N ASP A 243 -0.50 -2.81 8.98
CA ASP A 243 0.32 -2.05 9.92
C ASP A 243 0.55 -0.61 9.42
N TYR A 244 0.66 -0.46 8.10
CA TYR A 244 0.74 0.83 7.43
C TYR A 244 0.02 0.80 6.07
N ALA A 245 -0.59 1.93 5.70
CA ALA A 245 -1.32 2.05 4.44
C ALA A 245 -1.42 3.50 3.95
N GLY A 246 -1.65 3.64 2.64
CA GLY A 246 -2.24 4.85 2.06
C GLY A 246 -3.71 4.60 1.77
N VAL A 247 -4.59 5.30 2.47
CA VAL A 247 -6.05 5.18 2.33
C VAL A 247 -6.57 6.25 1.38
N ASP A 248 -7.28 5.85 0.34
CA ASP A 248 -7.90 6.74 -0.63
C ASP A 248 -9.38 6.91 -0.28
N LEU A 249 -9.77 8.15 -0.01
CA LEU A 249 -11.12 8.54 0.36
C LEU A 249 -11.68 9.53 -0.66
N ILE A 250 -12.99 9.49 -0.87
CA ILE A 250 -13.67 10.45 -1.73
C ILE A 250 -14.91 10.98 -1.04
N GLU A 251 -15.11 12.29 -1.14
CA GLU A 251 -16.30 12.94 -0.62
C GLU A 251 -17.47 12.78 -1.60
N GLY A 252 -18.58 12.24 -1.12
CA GLY A 252 -19.86 12.23 -1.83
C GLY A 252 -20.79 13.31 -1.29
N ASP A 253 -22.04 13.30 -1.74
CA ASP A 253 -23.03 14.31 -1.37
C ASP A 253 -23.40 14.29 0.12
N ASP A 254 -23.36 13.13 0.77
CA ASP A 254 -23.85 12.92 2.14
C ASP A 254 -22.78 12.35 3.10
N ARG A 255 -21.70 11.80 2.57
CA ARG A 255 -20.65 11.14 3.37
C ARG A 255 -19.37 10.93 2.60
N TRP A 256 -18.32 10.54 3.34
CA TRP A 256 -17.06 10.07 2.78
C TRP A 256 -17.14 8.56 2.47
N TYR A 257 -16.51 8.18 1.36
CA TYR A 257 -16.38 6.78 0.92
C TYR A 257 -14.91 6.38 0.84
N ILE A 258 -14.62 5.13 1.20
CA ILE A 258 -13.31 4.53 1.04
C ILE A 258 -13.23 3.94 -0.37
N LEU A 259 -12.29 4.45 -1.18
CA LEU A 259 -12.05 3.94 -2.53
C LEU A 259 -11.09 2.76 -2.55
N GLU A 260 -10.02 2.84 -1.74
CA GLU A 260 -8.94 1.87 -1.73
C GLU A 260 -8.10 2.00 -0.45
N VAL A 261 -7.59 0.86 0.05
CA VAL A 261 -6.58 0.81 1.11
C VAL A 261 -5.33 0.17 0.52
N ASN A 262 -4.28 0.95 0.34
CA ASN A 262 -3.08 0.54 -0.40
C ASN A 262 -1.99 0.04 0.56
N PRO A 263 -1.61 -1.27 0.55
CA PRO A 263 -0.61 -1.83 1.46
C PRO A 263 0.82 -1.40 1.13
N THR A 264 1.06 -0.99 -0.10
CA THR A 264 2.39 -0.56 -0.60
C THR A 264 2.32 0.81 -1.25
N ALA A 265 1.52 1.71 -0.66
CA ALA A 265 1.33 3.05 -1.19
C ALA A 265 2.68 3.78 -1.40
N GLY A 266 2.81 4.44 -2.55
CA GLY A 266 3.88 5.39 -2.77
C GLY A 266 3.63 6.66 -1.95
N PHE A 267 4.65 7.19 -1.31
CA PHE A 267 4.54 8.39 -0.48
C PHE A 267 5.27 9.61 -1.03
N LYS A 268 5.82 9.52 -2.26
CA LYS A 268 6.44 10.67 -2.91
C LYS A 268 5.49 11.86 -3.02
N GLY A 269 4.21 11.63 -3.37
CA GLY A 269 3.19 12.68 -3.45
C GLY A 269 2.91 13.31 -2.09
N LEU A 270 2.84 12.51 -1.02
CA LEU A 270 2.68 13.02 0.33
C LEU A 270 3.85 13.92 0.72
N TYR A 271 5.09 13.46 0.50
CA TYR A 271 6.27 14.27 0.77
C TYR A 271 6.30 15.58 -0.03
N GLN A 272 5.85 15.55 -1.28
CA GLN A 272 5.74 16.76 -2.11
C GLN A 272 4.71 17.76 -1.55
N ALA A 273 3.61 17.27 -1.00
CA ALA A 273 2.56 18.09 -0.42
C ALA A 273 2.94 18.64 0.96
N THR A 274 3.41 17.76 1.86
CA THR A 274 3.52 18.01 3.30
C THR A 274 4.96 18.23 3.78
N GLY A 275 5.97 17.82 3.00
CA GLY A 275 7.36 17.72 3.46
C GLY A 275 7.61 16.56 4.44
N ILE A 276 6.64 15.66 4.65
CA ILE A 276 6.74 14.55 5.62
C ILE A 276 6.88 13.22 4.89
N SER A 277 7.90 12.43 5.25
CA SER A 277 8.12 11.07 4.77
C SER A 277 7.58 10.04 5.78
N PRO A 278 6.73 9.08 5.37
CA PRO A 278 6.32 7.97 6.22
C PRO A 278 7.44 6.96 6.53
N ALA A 279 8.54 6.97 5.78
CA ALA A 279 9.59 5.96 5.90
C ALA A 279 10.18 5.82 7.31
N PRO A 280 10.50 6.90 8.06
CA PRO A 280 11.00 6.78 9.44
C PRO A 280 10.00 6.14 10.39
N TYR A 281 8.70 6.40 10.22
CA TYR A 281 7.64 5.81 11.05
C TYR A 281 7.45 4.31 10.76
N ILE A 282 7.57 3.90 9.49
CA ILE A 282 7.56 2.48 9.11
C ILE A 282 8.78 1.77 9.67
N ALA A 283 9.98 2.40 9.62
CA ALA A 283 11.20 1.87 10.20
C ALA A 283 11.10 1.76 11.74
N GLU A 284 10.56 2.78 12.43
CA GLU A 284 10.28 2.76 13.87
C GLU A 284 9.43 1.54 14.23
N GLN A 285 8.27 1.40 13.58
CA GLN A 285 7.36 0.28 13.84
C GLN A 285 8.03 -1.08 13.62
N ALA A 286 8.82 -1.24 12.55
CA ALA A 286 9.55 -2.48 12.29
C ALA A 286 10.58 -2.78 13.38
N ILE A 287 11.36 -1.79 13.80
CA ILE A 287 12.37 -1.92 14.85
C ILE A 287 11.71 -2.32 16.18
N GLU A 288 10.62 -1.66 16.56
CA GLU A 288 9.87 -1.97 17.77
C GLU A 288 9.25 -3.38 17.73
N HIS A 289 8.74 -3.78 16.57
CA HIS A 289 8.18 -5.12 16.37
C HIS A 289 9.24 -6.23 16.54
N ALA A 290 10.50 -5.94 16.24
CA ALA A 290 11.64 -6.83 16.50
C ALA A 290 12.18 -6.72 17.93
N GLY A 291 11.57 -5.92 18.82
CA GLY A 291 11.97 -5.72 20.19
C GLY A 291 13.11 -4.73 20.38
N GLY A 292 13.49 -3.99 19.33
CA GLY A 292 14.39 -2.84 19.40
C GLY A 292 13.70 -1.60 19.96
N SER A 293 14.44 -0.50 20.05
CA SER A 293 13.89 0.78 20.51
C SER A 293 14.48 1.94 19.71
N VAL A 294 13.70 2.96 19.50
CA VAL A 294 14.11 4.18 18.79
C VAL A 294 13.71 5.42 19.57
N ASP A 295 14.41 6.51 19.31
CA ASP A 295 14.08 7.84 19.82
C ASP A 295 13.03 8.47 18.89
N SER A 296 11.82 8.68 19.40
CA SER A 296 10.71 9.26 18.64
C SER A 296 10.97 10.69 18.13
N ASP A 297 11.79 11.48 18.85
CA ASP A 297 12.22 12.80 18.38
C ASP A 297 13.10 12.67 17.13
N ARG A 298 13.94 11.64 17.09
CA ARG A 298 14.76 11.32 15.91
C ARG A 298 13.93 10.88 14.73
N VAL A 299 12.89 10.07 14.95
CA VAL A 299 11.94 9.66 13.92
C VAL A 299 11.27 10.89 13.29
N THR A 300 10.75 11.79 14.12
CA THR A 300 10.08 13.02 13.67
C THR A 300 11.03 13.93 12.88
N ASN A 301 12.28 14.08 13.33
CA ASN A 301 13.29 14.86 12.62
C ASN A 301 13.65 14.26 11.25
N LEU A 302 13.78 12.93 11.16
CA LEU A 302 14.05 12.25 9.90
C LEU A 302 12.89 12.32 8.93
N ALA A 303 11.65 12.39 9.42
CA ALA A 303 10.45 12.46 8.58
C ALA A 303 10.40 13.71 7.71
N SER A 304 11.09 14.79 8.06
CA SER A 304 11.23 15.99 7.23
C SER A 304 12.21 15.81 6.05
N THR A 305 12.81 14.63 5.90
CA THR A 305 13.79 14.33 4.84
C THR A 305 13.37 13.08 4.08
N LEU A 306 13.32 13.14 2.75
CA LEU A 306 13.15 11.99 1.87
C LEU A 306 14.50 11.63 1.26
N ASP A 307 15.24 10.74 1.91
CA ASP A 307 16.47 10.19 1.35
C ASP A 307 16.16 8.91 0.56
N ASP A 308 16.34 8.95 -0.75
CA ASP A 308 16.15 7.84 -1.69
C ASP A 308 17.47 7.34 -2.30
N SER A 309 18.62 7.75 -1.73
CA SER A 309 19.93 7.22 -2.12
C SER A 309 20.03 5.72 -1.81
N VAL A 310 20.89 5.03 -2.54
CA VAL A 310 21.12 3.61 -2.28
C VAL A 310 21.90 3.46 -0.96
N PRO A 311 21.35 2.74 0.04
CA PRO A 311 22.10 2.46 1.27
C PRO A 311 23.43 1.76 0.94
N SER A 312 24.42 1.93 1.81
CA SER A 312 25.72 1.25 1.72
C SER A 312 25.65 -0.25 2.09
N CYS A 313 24.61 -0.96 1.60
CA CYS A 313 24.51 -2.41 1.79
C CYS A 313 25.75 -3.08 1.19
N LYS A 314 26.47 -3.84 2.02
CA LYS A 314 27.63 -4.59 1.55
C LYS A 314 27.25 -5.49 0.38
N PRO A 315 28.03 -5.51 -0.71
CA PRO A 315 27.75 -6.45 -1.79
C PRO A 315 27.83 -7.87 -1.24
N VAL A 316 26.74 -8.64 -1.43
CA VAL A 316 26.73 -10.07 -1.11
C VAL A 316 27.79 -10.73 -2.00
N PRO A 317 28.73 -11.54 -1.45
CA PRO A 317 29.66 -12.30 -2.27
C PRO A 317 28.83 -13.19 -3.21
N THR A 318 29.03 -13.04 -4.50
CA THR A 318 28.44 -13.93 -5.48
C THR A 318 28.97 -15.33 -5.22
N PRO A 319 28.13 -16.34 -4.92
CA PRO A 319 28.63 -17.70 -4.81
C PRO A 319 29.19 -18.10 -6.18
N ASP A 320 30.38 -18.68 -6.19
CA ASP A 320 31.00 -19.28 -7.39
C ASP A 320 30.16 -20.51 -7.80
N LEU A 321 29.05 -20.30 -8.52
CA LEU A 321 28.12 -21.33 -8.98
C LEU A 321 28.42 -21.78 -10.42
N MET A 322 29.72 -21.72 -10.85
CA MET A 322 30.16 -22.37 -12.08
C MET A 322 31.54 -22.97 -11.89
N ARG A 323 31.60 -24.18 -11.30
CA ARG A 323 32.59 -25.23 -11.67
C ARG A 323 31.97 -26.57 -11.52
#